data_a6614b9108cf32e8ed8b77e22f1204c2
#
_entry.id   a6614b9108cf32e8ed8b77e22f1204c2
#
_cell.length_a   1.000
_cell.length_b   1.000
_cell.length_c   1.000
_cell.angle_alpha   90.00
_cell.angle_beta   90.00
_cell.angle_gamma   90.00
#
_symmetry.space_group_name_H-M   'P 1'
#
loop_
_entity.id
_entity.type
_entity.pdbx_description
1 polymer ?
#
loop_
_entity_poly.entity_id
_entity_poly.type
_entity_poly.pdbx_seq_one_letter_code
_entity_poly.pdbx_strand_id
1 'polypeptide(L)'
;MYARPSRLKIKVEPEEILQIASFIKQVLGFDHAESVSGTDYPKDNQIEVVYHLGSYTVEDLIPKILALSTRTNRDDARLPSLINIFKSVEYHERETFEMLGVYFEGHPRMERFLLPEDWADIPPLRKDFRIKGR
;
A
#
# COMPACT_ATOMS: atom_id res chain seq x y z
N MET A 1 20.47 -8.92 -18.71
CA MET A 1 20.18 -8.47 -18.16
C MET A 1 19.65 -8.03 -17.46
N TYR A 2 19.44 -7.75 -17.08
CA TYR A 2 19.19 -7.35 -16.34
C TYR A 2 18.30 -7.16 -15.82
N ALA A 3 18.34 -7.57 -16.30
CA ALA A 3 17.22 -7.79 -15.44
C ALA A 3 17.05 -6.66 -14.45
N ARG A 4 16.53 -6.94 -13.32
CA ARG A 4 16.25 -5.89 -12.34
C ARG A 4 16.87 -6.26 -11.01
N PRO A 5 18.19 -6.33 -10.96
CA PRO A 5 18.85 -6.72 -9.72
C PRO A 5 18.65 -5.72 -8.60
N SER A 6 18.16 -4.51 -8.93
CA SER A 6 17.89 -3.48 -7.93
C SER A 6 16.50 -3.57 -7.28
N ARG A 7 15.71 -4.56 -7.66
CA ARG A 7 14.37 -4.73 -7.11
C ARG A 7 14.23 -6.04 -6.36
N LEU A 8 13.61 -5.96 -5.18
CA LEU A 8 13.35 -7.12 -4.35
C LEU A 8 11.93 -7.00 -3.80
N LYS A 9 11.19 -8.09 -3.81
CA LYS A 9 9.83 -8.11 -3.26
C LYS A 9 9.76 -9.05 -2.07
N ILE A 10 9.21 -8.57 -0.97
CA ILE A 10 8.99 -9.34 0.25
C ILE A 10 7.49 -9.38 0.55
N LYS A 11 6.95 -10.57 0.74
CA LYS A 11 5.54 -10.75 1.12
C LYS A 11 5.47 -11.05 2.61
N VAL A 12 4.57 -10.36 3.31
CA VAL A 12 4.39 -10.55 4.74
C VAL A 12 2.90 -10.64 5.07
N GLU A 13 2.59 -11.19 6.24
CA GLU A 13 1.22 -11.21 6.71
C GLU A 13 0.84 -9.85 7.30
N PRO A 14 -0.44 -9.47 7.26
CA PRO A 14 -0.86 -8.17 7.80
C PRO A 14 -0.46 -7.94 9.26
N GLU A 15 -0.46 -8.99 10.08
CA GLU A 15 -0.11 -8.87 11.49
C GLU A 15 1.36 -8.55 11.69
N GLU A 16 2.20 -8.81 10.70
CA GLU A 16 3.64 -8.65 10.81
C GLU A 16 4.17 -7.40 10.13
N ILE A 17 3.32 -6.72 9.36
CA ILE A 17 3.83 -5.66 8.48
C ILE A 17 4.45 -4.49 9.24
N LEU A 18 3.89 -4.12 10.39
CA LEU A 18 4.46 -3.02 11.17
C LEU A 18 5.85 -3.36 11.68
N GLN A 19 6.02 -4.55 12.20
CA GLN A 19 7.29 -4.99 12.74
C GLN A 19 8.35 -5.09 11.66
N ILE A 20 7.98 -5.66 10.52
CA ILE A 20 8.92 -5.83 9.41
C ILE A 20 9.26 -4.50 8.78
N ALA A 21 8.27 -3.60 8.63
CA ALA A 21 8.53 -2.27 8.09
C ALA A 21 9.48 -1.47 8.99
N SER A 22 9.31 -1.56 10.30
CA SER A 22 10.22 -0.91 11.25
C SER A 22 11.64 -1.44 11.12
N PHE A 23 11.78 -2.77 10.99
CA PHE A 23 13.08 -3.38 10.80
C PHE A 23 13.74 -2.90 9.51
N ILE A 24 12.97 -2.86 8.43
CA ILE A 24 13.47 -2.43 7.12
C ILE A 24 14.00 -0.99 7.21
N LYS A 25 13.26 -0.12 7.88
CA LYS A 25 13.69 1.27 8.01
C LYS A 25 14.91 1.41 8.91
N GLN A 26 14.87 0.80 10.10
CA GLN A 26 15.89 1.05 11.11
C GLN A 26 17.17 0.28 10.90
N VAL A 27 17.07 -0.92 10.35
CA VAL A 27 18.22 -1.82 10.21
C VAL A 27 18.77 -1.80 8.79
N LEU A 28 17.89 -1.88 7.79
CA LEU A 28 18.32 -1.97 6.41
C LEU A 28 18.55 -0.60 5.76
N GLY A 29 17.88 0.45 6.25
CA GLY A 29 18.13 1.79 5.77
C GLY A 29 17.20 2.29 4.66
N PHE A 30 16.10 1.57 4.37
CA PHE A 30 15.08 2.07 3.46
C PHE A 30 14.21 3.05 4.24
N ASP A 31 14.36 4.34 3.98
CA ASP A 31 13.86 5.39 4.84
C ASP A 31 12.61 6.10 4.33
N HIS A 32 12.14 5.78 3.12
CA HIS A 32 10.91 6.40 2.62
C HIS A 32 10.15 5.44 1.71
N ALA A 33 8.85 5.70 1.58
CA ALA A 33 8.01 4.98 0.62
C ALA A 33 7.82 5.88 -0.60
N GLU A 34 8.22 5.38 -1.77
CA GLU A 34 8.06 6.14 -3.00
C GLU A 34 6.64 6.10 -3.52
N SER A 35 5.96 4.98 -3.29
CA SER A 35 4.56 4.83 -3.69
C SER A 35 3.94 3.64 -2.97
N VAL A 36 2.61 3.59 -3.04
CA VAL A 36 1.83 2.47 -2.54
C VAL A 36 0.88 2.08 -3.68
N SER A 37 0.90 0.82 -4.05
CA SER A 37 0.00 0.33 -5.09
C SER A 37 -0.88 -0.78 -4.54
N GLY A 38 -2.05 -0.97 -5.17
CA GLY A 38 -2.97 -1.99 -4.75
C GLY A 38 -3.51 -2.75 -5.95
N THR A 39 -3.82 -4.02 -5.74
CA THR A 39 -4.40 -4.87 -6.78
C THR A 39 -5.53 -5.69 -6.18
N ASP A 40 -6.66 -5.70 -6.89
CA ASP A 40 -7.83 -6.46 -6.48
C ASP A 40 -7.76 -7.86 -7.10
N TYR A 41 -7.86 -8.89 -6.24
CA TYR A 41 -7.88 -10.29 -6.66
C TYR A 41 -9.23 -10.91 -6.29
N PRO A 42 -10.29 -10.69 -7.09
CA PRO A 42 -11.63 -11.19 -6.73
C PRO A 42 -11.70 -12.69 -6.60
N LYS A 43 -10.94 -13.43 -7.41
CA LYS A 43 -10.97 -14.89 -7.36
C LYS A 43 -10.43 -15.44 -6.05
N ASP A 44 -9.50 -14.73 -5.43
CA ASP A 44 -8.91 -15.12 -4.17
C ASP A 44 -9.58 -14.42 -2.99
N ASN A 45 -10.54 -13.54 -3.27
CA ASN A 45 -11.20 -12.70 -2.27
C ASN A 45 -10.20 -11.91 -1.44
N GLN A 46 -9.18 -11.36 -2.12
CA GLN A 46 -8.11 -10.61 -1.47
C GLN A 46 -7.76 -9.36 -2.24
N ILE A 47 -7.18 -8.40 -1.52
CA ILE A 47 -6.55 -7.22 -2.09
C ILE A 47 -5.09 -7.21 -1.65
N GLU A 48 -4.19 -7.02 -2.59
CA GLU A 48 -2.77 -6.91 -2.30
C GLU A 48 -2.37 -5.44 -2.26
N VAL A 49 -1.64 -5.05 -1.22
CA VAL A 49 -1.09 -3.70 -1.11
C VAL A 49 0.42 -3.82 -1.09
N VAL A 50 1.10 -3.05 -1.93
CA VAL A 50 2.54 -3.09 -2.08
C VAL A 50 3.12 -1.71 -1.80
N TYR A 51 4.03 -1.64 -0.85
CA TYR A 51 4.77 -0.42 -0.52
C TYR A 51 6.11 -0.48 -1.25
N HIS A 52 6.38 0.50 -2.09
CA HIS A 52 7.64 0.59 -2.82
C HIS A 52 8.58 1.50 -2.03
N LEU A 53 9.57 0.90 -1.38
CA LEU A 53 10.45 1.57 -0.44
C LEU A 53 11.80 1.86 -1.07
N GLY A 54 12.36 3.01 -0.73
CA GLY A 54 13.69 3.40 -1.21
C GLY A 54 14.49 4.07 -0.11
N SER A 55 15.72 4.42 -0.44
CA SER A 55 16.62 5.08 0.51
C SER A 55 17.23 6.34 -0.08
N TYR A 56 17.24 7.41 0.72
CA TYR A 56 17.96 8.64 0.37
C TYR A 56 19.30 8.74 1.06
N THR A 57 19.51 7.96 2.13
CA THR A 57 20.65 8.13 2.99
C THR A 57 21.73 7.09 2.85
N VAL A 58 21.37 5.86 2.46
CA VAL A 58 22.35 4.78 2.30
C VAL A 58 22.72 4.68 0.83
N GLU A 59 23.94 5.07 0.51
CA GLU A 59 24.38 5.23 -0.87
C GLU A 59 24.18 3.97 -1.71
N ASP A 60 24.49 2.82 -1.16
CA ASP A 60 24.37 1.55 -1.88
C ASP A 60 22.92 1.19 -2.18
N LEU A 61 21.96 1.76 -1.42
CA LEU A 61 20.55 1.46 -1.56
C LEU A 61 19.81 2.47 -2.44
N ILE A 62 20.41 3.63 -2.73
CA ILE A 62 19.73 4.69 -3.48
C ILE A 62 19.12 4.18 -4.79
N PRO A 63 19.81 3.36 -5.60
CA PRO A 63 19.22 2.87 -6.84
C PRO A 63 18.30 1.65 -6.66
N LYS A 64 18.06 1.22 -5.42
CA LYS A 64 17.34 -0.02 -5.17
C LYS A 64 15.93 0.26 -4.64
N ILE A 65 15.00 -0.59 -5.04
CA ILE A 65 13.61 -0.54 -4.57
C ILE A 65 13.28 -1.85 -3.87
N LEU A 66 12.75 -1.74 -2.66
CA LEU A 66 12.24 -2.90 -1.92
C LEU A 66 10.72 -2.82 -1.91
N ALA A 67 10.07 -3.82 -2.47
CA ALA A 67 8.62 -3.90 -2.50
C ALA A 67 8.15 -4.74 -1.31
N LEU A 68 7.49 -4.10 -0.36
CA LEU A 68 6.92 -4.76 0.82
C LEU A 68 5.44 -4.99 0.56
N SER A 69 5.05 -6.24 0.46
CA SER A 69 3.70 -6.63 0.02
C SER A 69 2.97 -7.38 1.10
N THR A 70 1.67 -7.11 1.21
CA THR A 70 0.78 -7.89 2.07
C THR A 70 -0.58 -8.00 1.40
N ARG A 71 -1.34 -9.02 1.79
CA ARG A 71 -2.70 -9.20 1.28
C ARG A 71 -3.68 -9.17 2.43
N THR A 72 -4.85 -8.61 2.19
CA THR A 72 -5.92 -8.56 3.16
C THR A 72 -7.21 -9.08 2.53
N ASN A 73 -8.17 -9.42 3.37
CA ASN A 73 -9.47 -9.90 2.93
C ASN A 73 -10.21 -8.81 2.18
N ARG A 74 -10.81 -9.16 1.05
CA ARG A 74 -11.51 -8.22 0.19
C ARG A 74 -12.79 -7.69 0.84
N ASP A 75 -13.45 -8.52 1.63
CA ASP A 75 -14.72 -8.15 2.28
C ASP A 75 -14.51 -7.29 3.52
N ASP A 76 -13.36 -7.38 4.13
CA ASP A 76 -13.02 -6.58 5.30
C ASP A 76 -11.56 -6.16 5.17
N ALA A 77 -11.31 -5.27 4.23
CA ALA A 77 -9.97 -4.87 3.87
C ALA A 77 -9.40 -3.87 4.88
N ARG A 78 -8.62 -4.37 5.82
CA ARG A 78 -7.99 -3.59 6.87
C ARG A 78 -6.53 -3.92 6.99
N LEU A 79 -5.72 -2.88 7.10
CA LEU A 79 -4.28 -3.01 7.30
C LEU A 79 -3.82 -1.94 8.27
N PRO A 80 -2.80 -2.18 9.08
CA PRO A 80 -2.22 -1.09 9.87
C PRO A 80 -1.55 -0.09 8.96
N SER A 81 -1.74 1.20 9.25
CA SER A 81 -1.07 2.26 8.52
C SER A 81 0.42 2.26 8.85
N LEU A 82 1.25 2.49 7.84
CA LEU A 82 2.69 2.63 8.05
C LEU A 82 3.11 4.08 8.22
N ILE A 83 2.15 4.99 8.45
CA ILE A 83 2.42 6.42 8.49
C ILE A 83 3.42 6.83 9.57
N ASN A 84 3.45 6.09 10.69
CA ASN A 84 4.40 6.40 11.76
C ASN A 84 5.81 5.92 11.45
N ILE A 85 5.96 5.06 10.46
CA ILE A 85 7.26 4.56 10.01
C ILE A 85 7.73 5.33 8.78
N PHE A 86 6.84 5.50 7.80
CA PHE A 86 7.14 6.20 6.55
C PHE A 86 6.10 7.30 6.36
N LYS A 87 6.43 8.53 6.69
CA LYS A 87 5.45 9.63 6.61
C LYS A 87 4.98 9.89 5.19
N SER A 88 5.77 9.54 4.21
CA SER A 88 5.41 9.76 2.79
C SER A 88 4.23 8.92 2.32
N VAL A 89 3.77 7.94 3.12
CA VAL A 89 2.63 7.11 2.71
C VAL A 89 1.28 7.79 2.92
N GLU A 90 1.22 8.93 3.60
CA GLU A 90 -0.05 9.53 3.99
C GLU A 90 -1.03 9.65 2.81
N TYR A 91 -0.61 10.30 1.75
CA TYR A 91 -1.46 10.50 0.57
C TYR A 91 -1.74 9.18 -0.15
N HIS A 92 -0.71 8.36 -0.29
CA HIS A 92 -0.84 7.10 -1.03
C HIS A 92 -1.77 6.12 -0.35
N GLU A 93 -1.74 6.04 0.98
CA GLU A 93 -2.67 5.19 1.71
C GLU A 93 -4.11 5.69 1.59
N ARG A 94 -4.30 7.01 1.66
CA ARG A 94 -5.64 7.58 1.45
C ARG A 94 -6.16 7.29 0.05
N GLU A 95 -5.31 7.42 -0.95
CA GLU A 95 -5.67 7.13 -2.33
C GLU A 95 -6.08 5.66 -2.48
N THR A 96 -5.33 4.75 -1.87
CA THR A 96 -5.66 3.32 -1.90
C THR A 96 -6.98 3.05 -1.19
N PHE A 97 -7.22 3.73 -0.07
CA PHE A 97 -8.50 3.64 0.63
C PHE A 97 -9.66 4.06 -0.29
N GLU A 98 -9.55 5.19 -0.95
CA GLU A 98 -10.62 5.66 -1.82
C GLU A 98 -10.84 4.77 -3.04
N MET A 99 -9.77 4.30 -3.64
CA MET A 99 -9.86 3.59 -4.91
C MET A 99 -10.15 2.10 -4.75
N LEU A 100 -9.73 1.48 -3.66
CA LEU A 100 -9.89 0.05 -3.44
C LEU A 100 -10.64 -0.32 -2.18
N GLY A 101 -10.87 0.64 -1.28
CA GLY A 101 -11.63 0.38 -0.06
C GLY A 101 -10.81 -0.26 1.05
N VAL A 102 -9.50 -0.17 1.01
CA VAL A 102 -8.65 -0.69 2.09
C VAL A 102 -8.55 0.36 3.19
N TYR A 103 -8.97 0.00 4.40
CA TYR A 103 -8.90 0.88 5.55
C TYR A 103 -7.56 0.70 6.25
N PHE A 104 -6.84 1.81 6.44
CA PHE A 104 -5.52 1.79 7.10
C PHE A 104 -5.68 2.26 8.53
N GLU A 105 -5.59 1.34 9.47
CA GLU A 105 -5.79 1.64 10.89
C GLU A 105 -4.64 2.49 11.41
N GLY A 106 -5.00 3.56 12.14
CA GLY A 106 -4.01 4.48 12.68
C GLY A 106 -3.69 5.64 11.76
N HIS A 107 -4.22 5.65 10.55
CA HIS A 107 -4.05 6.78 9.64
C HIS A 107 -4.91 7.95 10.12
N PRO A 108 -4.36 9.18 10.19
CA PRO A 108 -5.10 10.30 10.76
C PRO A 108 -6.25 10.81 9.88
N ARG A 109 -6.27 10.46 8.60
CA ARG A 109 -7.25 11.00 7.67
C ARG A 109 -7.83 9.95 6.73
N MET A 110 -8.50 8.95 7.31
CA MET A 110 -9.16 7.93 6.50
C MET A 110 -10.54 8.40 6.07
N GLU A 111 -10.58 9.42 5.22
CA GLU A 111 -11.82 9.95 4.66
C GLU A 111 -11.64 10.23 3.18
N ARG A 112 -12.74 10.17 2.45
CA ARG A 112 -12.71 10.41 1.01
C ARG A 112 -12.44 11.88 0.70
N PHE A 113 -11.55 12.14 -0.26
CA PHE A 113 -11.34 13.49 -0.77
C PHE A 113 -11.16 13.55 -2.27
N LEU A 114 -10.93 12.40 -2.92
CA LEU A 114 -10.82 12.34 -4.39
C LEU A 114 -12.16 12.08 -5.05
N LEU A 115 -13.10 11.45 -4.32
CA LEU A 115 -14.40 11.09 -4.86
C LEU A 115 -15.48 11.95 -4.23
N PRO A 116 -16.59 12.22 -4.95
CA PRO A 116 -17.72 12.94 -4.35
C PRO A 116 -18.32 12.19 -3.16
N GLU A 117 -18.93 12.93 -2.23
CA GLU A 117 -19.53 12.35 -1.04
C GLU A 117 -20.63 11.35 -1.37
N ASP A 118 -21.32 11.55 -2.47
CA ASP A 118 -22.41 10.68 -2.91
C ASP A 118 -21.92 9.57 -3.84
N TRP A 119 -20.62 9.31 -3.88
CA TRP A 119 -20.08 8.26 -4.72
C TRP A 119 -20.64 6.90 -4.34
N ALA A 120 -20.74 6.03 -5.34
CA ALA A 120 -21.25 4.68 -5.15
C ALA A 120 -20.43 3.90 -4.12
N ASP A 121 -21.03 2.84 -3.61
CA ASP A 121 -20.45 2.05 -2.53
C ASP A 121 -19.19 1.28 -2.91
N ILE A 122 -19.03 0.95 -4.18
CA ILE A 122 -17.90 0.16 -4.63
C ILE A 122 -16.77 1.07 -5.09
N PRO A 123 -15.57 0.97 -4.48
CA PRO A 123 -14.43 1.78 -4.91
C PRO A 123 -14.08 1.57 -6.38
N PRO A 124 -13.67 2.63 -7.09
CA PRO A 124 -13.55 2.58 -8.56
C PRO A 124 -12.49 1.62 -9.11
N LEU A 125 -11.46 1.29 -8.34
CA LEU A 125 -10.43 0.35 -8.83
C LEU A 125 -10.75 -1.10 -8.50
N ARG A 126 -11.88 -1.37 -7.83
CA ARG A 126 -12.33 -2.74 -7.64
C ARG A 126 -12.83 -3.31 -8.96
N LYS A 127 -12.59 -4.60 -9.17
CA LYS A 127 -12.92 -5.25 -10.44
C LYS A 127 -14.42 -5.38 -10.67
N ASP A 128 -15.20 -5.30 -9.61
CA ASP A 128 -16.67 -5.36 -9.70
C ASP A 128 -17.32 -3.97 -9.76
N PHE A 129 -16.52 -2.92 -9.90
CA PHE A 129 -17.05 -1.57 -10.04
C PHE A 129 -17.81 -1.42 -11.37
N ARG A 130 -18.96 -0.73 -11.29
CA ARG A 130 -19.78 -0.38 -12.45
C ARG A 130 -20.12 1.10 -12.37
N ILE A 131 -20.10 1.75 -13.51
CA ILE A 131 -20.55 3.15 -13.58
C ILE A 131 -22.07 3.16 -13.55
N LYS A 132 -22.63 3.97 -12.64
CA LYS A 132 -24.09 4.06 -12.52
C LYS A 132 -24.72 4.53 -13.81
N GLY A 133 -25.89 3.96 -14.13
CA GLY A 133 -26.64 4.36 -15.31
C GLY A 133 -26.21 3.66 -16.59
N ARG A 134 -25.40 2.67 -16.49
CA ARG A 134 -24.91 1.96 -17.66
C ARG A 134 -25.27 0.50 -17.67
#